data_f889a4b317bddd53be79367de88ac442
#
_entry.id   f889a4b317bddd53be79367de88ac442
#
_cell.length_a   1.000
_cell.length_b   1.000
_cell.length_c   1.000
_cell.angle_alpha   90.00
_cell.angle_beta   90.00
_cell.angle_gamma   90.00
#
_symmetry.space_group_name_H-M   'P 1'
#
loop_
_entity.id
_entity.type
_entity.pdbx_description
1 polymer ?
#
loop_
_entity_poly.entity_id
_entity_poly.type
_entity_poly.pdbx_seq_one_letter_code
_entity_poly.pdbx_strand_id
1 'polypeptide(L)'
;VWLDYTKSKEDYQMVQEIGKYTVITGASSGIGYEVAKAFAERGKNLVITARRKNNLEMLKQEILEKHPDLDIVIRSTDLSVPENAHQLYEDLRGYEIETWINNAGFGNYDSVADQDLNKISMMLNLNIEALTILSSLYVRDYKDVEGTQLINISSCGGYTIVPTAVTYCAAKFYVSTFTEGLARELEETGAKMKAKVLAPAATKTEFGMVANNVSEYDYDKSFGTYHTGKQVAGFLLELYDSEKVVGLVDRESFSFRLADPLFPYAGKSSHNQQRM
;
A
#
# COMPACT_ATOMS: atom_id res chain seq x y z
N VAL A 1 -4.86 -33.12 -17.49
CA VAL A 1 -6.27 -32.71 -17.65
C VAL A 1 -6.21 -31.28 -18.19
N TRP A 2 -6.56 -31.11 -19.47
CA TRP A 2 -6.62 -29.83 -20.16
C TRP A 2 -7.90 -29.13 -19.72
N LEU A 3 -7.80 -27.96 -19.13
CA LEU A 3 -8.94 -27.09 -18.88
C LEU A 3 -9.28 -26.32 -20.16
N ASP A 4 -10.49 -26.49 -20.59
CA ASP A 4 -11.09 -25.92 -21.81
C ASP A 4 -11.35 -24.43 -21.60
N TYR A 5 -10.66 -23.57 -22.36
CA TYR A 5 -10.79 -22.11 -22.33
C TYR A 5 -11.76 -21.63 -23.42
N THR A 6 -13.02 -21.99 -23.31
CA THR A 6 -14.07 -21.33 -24.12
C THR A 6 -14.97 -20.47 -23.24
N LYS A 7 -14.45 -19.32 -22.81
CA LYS A 7 -15.33 -18.24 -22.34
C LYS A 7 -16.08 -17.66 -23.54
N SER A 8 -17.40 -17.58 -23.45
CA SER A 8 -18.26 -17.03 -24.50
C SER A 8 -18.02 -15.51 -24.65
N LYS A 9 -18.39 -14.95 -25.83
CA LYS A 9 -18.38 -13.48 -26.03
C LYS A 9 -19.27 -12.73 -25.02
N GLU A 10 -20.26 -13.40 -24.47
CA GLU A 10 -21.16 -12.85 -23.43
C GLU A 10 -20.46 -12.73 -22.07
N ASP A 11 -19.58 -13.70 -21.70
CA ASP A 11 -18.73 -13.60 -20.51
C ASP A 11 -17.74 -12.44 -20.62
N TYR A 12 -17.21 -12.15 -21.81
CA TYR A 12 -16.35 -10.99 -22.08
C TYR A 12 -17.13 -9.67 -22.07
N GLN A 13 -18.40 -9.64 -22.48
CA GLN A 13 -19.23 -8.43 -22.41
C GLN A 13 -19.68 -8.11 -20.99
N MET A 14 -19.97 -9.12 -20.14
CA MET A 14 -20.29 -8.89 -18.73
C MET A 14 -19.08 -8.36 -17.95
N VAL A 15 -17.84 -8.73 -18.28
CA VAL A 15 -16.63 -8.18 -17.68
C VAL A 15 -16.39 -6.71 -18.04
N GLN A 16 -16.92 -6.24 -19.17
CA GLN A 16 -16.85 -4.80 -19.55
C GLN A 16 -17.84 -3.89 -18.79
N GLU A 17 -18.86 -4.44 -18.15
CA GLU A 17 -19.77 -3.68 -17.27
C GLU A 17 -19.29 -3.64 -15.81
N ILE A 18 -18.34 -4.49 -15.41
CA ILE A 18 -17.72 -4.46 -14.08
C ILE A 18 -16.61 -3.41 -14.11
N GLY A 19 -16.86 -2.23 -13.53
CA GLY A 19 -15.89 -1.11 -13.49
C GLY A 19 -14.53 -1.51 -12.90
N LYS A 20 -13.53 -0.67 -13.11
CA LYS A 20 -12.17 -0.86 -12.59
C LYS A 20 -12.12 -0.74 -11.07
N TYR A 21 -11.25 -1.51 -10.43
CA TYR A 21 -11.12 -1.58 -8.97
C TYR A 21 -9.82 -0.95 -8.46
N THR A 22 -9.93 -0.33 -7.29
CA THR A 22 -8.77 0.02 -6.45
C THR A 22 -8.66 -0.98 -5.31
N VAL A 23 -7.54 -1.67 -5.22
CA VAL A 23 -7.22 -2.60 -4.12
C VAL A 23 -6.52 -1.86 -3.00
N ILE A 24 -6.98 -2.00 -1.75
CA ILE A 24 -6.40 -1.35 -0.57
C ILE A 24 -6.17 -2.39 0.51
N THR A 25 -4.89 -2.64 0.84
CA THR A 25 -4.54 -3.51 1.96
C THR A 25 -4.53 -2.74 3.28
N GLY A 26 -4.90 -3.41 4.39
CA GLY A 26 -4.95 -2.77 5.71
C GLY A 26 -6.09 -1.76 5.86
N ALA A 27 -7.21 -1.97 5.18
CA ALA A 27 -8.34 -1.02 5.13
C ALA A 27 -9.24 -1.03 6.38
N SER A 28 -8.98 -1.88 7.39
CA SER A 28 -9.86 -2.01 8.56
C SER A 28 -9.76 -0.87 9.58
N SER A 29 -8.77 0.03 9.45
CA SER A 29 -8.57 1.20 10.31
C SER A 29 -7.54 2.17 9.73
N GLY A 30 -7.39 3.33 10.36
CA GLY A 30 -6.32 4.30 10.11
C GLY A 30 -6.28 4.83 8.69
N ILE A 31 -5.06 4.89 8.11
CA ILE A 31 -4.84 5.45 6.77
C ILE A 31 -5.63 4.68 5.72
N GLY A 32 -5.56 3.33 5.72
CA GLY A 32 -6.25 2.51 4.72
C GLY A 32 -7.78 2.66 4.72
N TYR A 33 -8.36 2.86 5.90
CA TYR A 33 -9.79 3.14 6.07
C TYR A 33 -10.19 4.46 5.40
N GLU A 34 -9.44 5.53 5.67
CA GLU A 34 -9.71 6.85 5.11
C GLU A 34 -9.39 6.92 3.59
N VAL A 35 -8.36 6.19 3.15
CA VAL A 35 -8.04 6.04 1.72
C VAL A 35 -9.19 5.35 0.98
N ALA A 36 -9.77 4.29 1.54
CA ALA A 36 -10.93 3.61 0.93
C ALA A 36 -12.11 4.57 0.76
N LYS A 37 -12.43 5.38 1.77
CA LYS A 37 -13.47 6.40 1.68
C LYS A 37 -13.16 7.46 0.62
N ALA A 38 -11.89 7.92 0.57
CA ALA A 38 -11.48 8.94 -0.39
C ALA A 38 -11.53 8.46 -1.85
N PHE A 39 -11.23 7.19 -2.12
CA PHE A 39 -11.39 6.60 -3.45
C PHE A 39 -12.87 6.33 -3.79
N ALA A 40 -13.69 5.95 -2.82
CA ALA A 40 -15.13 5.83 -2.99
C ALA A 40 -15.79 7.18 -3.35
N GLU A 41 -15.37 8.28 -2.71
CA GLU A 41 -15.81 9.65 -3.06
C GLU A 41 -15.46 10.05 -4.52
N ARG A 42 -14.48 9.36 -5.13
CA ARG A 42 -14.13 9.49 -6.55
C ARG A 42 -14.85 8.53 -7.48
N GLY A 43 -15.81 7.77 -6.96
CA GLY A 43 -16.60 6.83 -7.73
C GLY A 43 -15.85 5.54 -8.10
N LYS A 44 -14.79 5.17 -7.34
CA LYS A 44 -14.01 3.96 -7.60
C LYS A 44 -14.59 2.75 -6.90
N ASN A 45 -14.76 1.63 -7.63
CA ASN A 45 -15.02 0.35 -6.99
C ASN A 45 -13.78 -0.10 -6.20
N LEU A 46 -14.00 -0.82 -5.10
CA LEU A 46 -12.93 -1.14 -4.17
C LEU A 46 -12.82 -2.64 -3.90
N VAL A 47 -11.59 -3.10 -3.76
CA VAL A 47 -11.28 -4.32 -3.01
C VAL A 47 -10.60 -3.90 -1.71
N ILE A 48 -11.25 -4.14 -0.59
CA ILE A 48 -10.71 -3.82 0.73
C ILE A 48 -10.32 -5.09 1.47
N THR A 49 -9.07 -5.12 1.96
CA THR A 49 -8.56 -6.31 2.65
C THR A 49 -7.88 -5.96 3.97
N ALA A 50 -8.15 -6.79 4.98
CA ALA A 50 -7.52 -6.78 6.30
C ALA A 50 -7.94 -8.04 7.07
N ARG A 51 -7.38 -8.25 8.27
CA ARG A 51 -7.73 -9.36 9.16
C ARG A 51 -9.12 -9.24 9.80
N ARG A 52 -9.51 -8.01 10.18
CA ARG A 52 -10.73 -7.73 10.93
C ARG A 52 -11.93 -7.59 10.00
N LYS A 53 -12.60 -8.71 9.71
CA LYS A 53 -13.74 -8.77 8.79
C LYS A 53 -14.85 -7.80 9.18
N ASN A 54 -15.23 -7.75 10.46
CA ASN A 54 -16.31 -6.88 10.93
C ASN A 54 -16.04 -5.39 10.65
N ASN A 55 -14.78 -4.93 10.78
CA ASN A 55 -14.42 -3.56 10.47
C ASN A 55 -14.50 -3.27 8.96
N LEU A 56 -14.18 -4.26 8.12
CA LEU A 56 -14.34 -4.13 6.67
C LEU A 56 -15.81 -4.07 6.26
N GLU A 57 -16.68 -4.86 6.91
CA GLU A 57 -18.13 -4.81 6.68
C GLU A 57 -18.72 -3.45 7.10
N MET A 58 -18.29 -2.90 8.23
CA MET A 58 -18.68 -1.56 8.67
C MET A 58 -18.24 -0.48 7.68
N LEU A 59 -16.98 -0.54 7.21
CA LEU A 59 -16.47 0.38 6.20
C LEU A 59 -17.26 0.28 4.89
N LYS A 60 -17.52 -0.94 4.43
CA LYS A 60 -18.37 -1.18 3.24
C LYS A 60 -19.73 -0.56 3.40
N GLN A 61 -20.41 -0.78 4.52
CA GLN A 61 -21.72 -0.21 4.79
C GLN A 61 -21.68 1.33 4.78
N GLU A 62 -20.72 1.94 5.49
CA GLU A 62 -20.54 3.40 5.54
C GLU A 62 -20.32 4.01 4.15
N ILE A 63 -19.57 3.32 3.29
CA ILE A 63 -19.34 3.76 1.91
C ILE A 63 -20.63 3.65 1.09
N LEU A 64 -21.31 2.50 1.14
CA LEU A 64 -22.52 2.25 0.34
C LEU A 64 -23.73 3.09 0.75
N GLU A 65 -23.79 3.56 2.01
CA GLU A 65 -24.79 4.55 2.43
C GLU A 65 -24.70 5.87 1.66
N LYS A 66 -23.49 6.25 1.22
CA LYS A 66 -23.25 7.50 0.47
C LYS A 66 -23.10 7.28 -1.03
N HIS A 67 -22.63 6.11 -1.41
CA HIS A 67 -22.27 5.73 -2.79
C HIS A 67 -22.85 4.35 -3.11
N PRO A 68 -24.18 4.22 -3.23
CA PRO A 68 -24.86 2.93 -3.36
C PRO A 68 -24.55 2.18 -4.66
N ASP A 69 -24.07 2.87 -5.69
CA ASP A 69 -23.77 2.30 -6.99
C ASP A 69 -22.37 1.68 -7.09
N LEU A 70 -21.54 1.81 -6.04
CA LEU A 70 -20.20 1.24 -6.03
C LEU A 70 -20.22 -0.25 -5.68
N ASP A 71 -19.33 -1.00 -6.31
CA ASP A 71 -19.05 -2.37 -5.86
C ASP A 71 -17.85 -2.39 -4.90
N ILE A 72 -18.10 -2.96 -3.70
CA ILE A 72 -17.10 -3.07 -2.63
C ILE A 72 -16.91 -4.54 -2.30
N VAL A 73 -15.76 -5.07 -2.68
CA VAL A 73 -15.36 -6.45 -2.44
C VAL A 73 -14.52 -6.55 -1.16
N ILE A 74 -14.91 -7.44 -0.26
CA ILE A 74 -14.16 -7.69 0.98
C ILE A 74 -13.33 -8.96 0.83
N ARG A 75 -12.06 -8.89 1.24
CA ARG A 75 -11.16 -10.04 1.41
C ARG A 75 -10.57 -10.01 2.81
N SER A 76 -11.06 -10.89 3.71
CA SER A 76 -10.51 -11.00 5.06
C SER A 76 -9.34 -11.98 5.06
N THR A 77 -8.12 -11.45 5.25
CA THR A 77 -6.89 -12.25 5.22
C THR A 77 -5.80 -11.66 6.11
N ASP A 78 -4.92 -12.50 6.63
CA ASP A 78 -3.72 -12.09 7.36
C ASP A 78 -2.50 -12.13 6.43
N LEU A 79 -2.08 -10.96 5.97
CA LEU A 79 -0.94 -10.80 5.07
C LEU A 79 0.43 -10.95 5.78
N SER A 80 0.48 -11.14 7.11
CA SER A 80 1.72 -11.53 7.80
C SER A 80 2.09 -13.01 7.58
N VAL A 81 1.20 -13.78 6.95
CA VAL A 81 1.44 -15.14 6.46
C VAL A 81 1.70 -15.03 4.96
N PRO A 82 2.94 -15.30 4.48
CA PRO A 82 3.33 -15.02 3.09
C PRO A 82 2.46 -15.69 2.02
N GLU A 83 2.02 -16.92 2.27
CA GLU A 83 1.16 -17.67 1.35
C GLU A 83 -0.16 -16.95 1.07
N ASN A 84 -0.67 -16.21 2.05
CA ASN A 84 -1.91 -15.45 1.92
C ASN A 84 -1.79 -14.26 0.94
N ALA A 85 -0.59 -13.73 0.72
CA ALA A 85 -0.37 -12.69 -0.29
C ALA A 85 -0.56 -13.24 -1.71
N HIS A 86 -0.02 -14.42 -1.99
CA HIS A 86 -0.26 -15.14 -3.25
C HIS A 86 -1.74 -15.46 -3.43
N GLN A 87 -2.38 -16.04 -2.40
CA GLN A 87 -3.79 -16.41 -2.46
C GLN A 87 -4.69 -15.18 -2.69
N LEU A 88 -4.45 -14.07 -1.98
CA LEU A 88 -5.20 -12.83 -2.21
C LEU A 88 -5.12 -12.37 -3.67
N TYR A 89 -3.93 -12.39 -4.25
CA TYR A 89 -3.75 -11.98 -5.64
C TYR A 89 -4.49 -12.92 -6.61
N GLU A 90 -4.41 -14.23 -6.40
CA GLU A 90 -5.13 -15.24 -7.22
C GLU A 90 -6.66 -15.05 -7.11
N ASP A 91 -7.19 -14.79 -5.91
CA ASP A 91 -8.62 -14.54 -5.68
C ASP A 91 -9.15 -13.29 -6.40
N LEU A 92 -8.26 -12.41 -6.84
CA LEU A 92 -8.60 -11.16 -7.53
C LEU A 92 -8.39 -11.22 -9.05
N ARG A 93 -7.98 -12.32 -9.63
CA ARG A 93 -7.74 -12.44 -11.09
C ARG A 93 -8.96 -12.15 -11.97
N GLY A 94 -10.16 -12.25 -11.41
CA GLY A 94 -11.41 -11.93 -12.12
C GLY A 94 -11.77 -10.45 -12.16
N TYR A 95 -11.00 -9.59 -11.49
CA TYR A 95 -11.26 -8.15 -11.38
C TYR A 95 -10.29 -7.35 -12.23
N GLU A 96 -10.76 -6.30 -12.90
CA GLU A 96 -9.88 -5.34 -13.58
C GLU A 96 -9.35 -4.33 -12.55
N ILE A 97 -8.07 -4.43 -12.20
CA ILE A 97 -7.45 -3.61 -11.15
C ILE A 97 -6.68 -2.46 -11.79
N GLU A 98 -7.13 -1.23 -11.59
CA GLU A 98 -6.42 -0.03 -12.06
C GLU A 98 -5.41 0.51 -11.04
N THR A 99 -5.67 0.31 -9.73
CA THR A 99 -4.80 0.82 -8.69
C THR A 99 -4.61 -0.22 -7.59
N TRP A 100 -3.36 -0.45 -7.20
CA TRP A 100 -3.01 -1.31 -6.08
C TRP A 100 -2.31 -0.51 -4.99
N ILE A 101 -2.89 -0.48 -3.78
CA ILE A 101 -2.37 0.27 -2.64
C ILE A 101 -1.95 -0.69 -1.53
N ASN A 102 -0.64 -0.87 -1.38
CA ASN A 102 -0.06 -1.61 -0.27
C ASN A 102 0.07 -0.69 0.95
N ASN A 103 -0.98 -0.69 1.79
CA ASN A 103 -1.01 0.10 3.01
C ASN A 103 -0.88 -0.75 4.29
N ALA A 104 -1.20 -2.04 4.23
CA ALA A 104 -1.08 -2.92 5.39
C ALA A 104 0.34 -2.89 5.99
N GLY A 105 0.42 -2.69 7.30
CA GLY A 105 1.70 -2.63 8.00
C GLY A 105 1.52 -2.25 9.46
N PHE A 106 2.50 -2.58 10.28
CA PHE A 106 2.60 -2.11 11.65
C PHE A 106 4.06 -1.83 12.04
N GLY A 107 4.26 -1.19 13.18
CA GLY A 107 5.56 -0.80 13.69
C GLY A 107 5.95 -1.50 14.97
N ASN A 108 7.21 -1.29 15.37
CA ASN A 108 7.75 -1.70 16.65
C ASN A 108 8.70 -0.62 17.16
N TYR A 109 8.49 -0.18 18.40
CA TYR A 109 9.27 0.88 19.04
C TYR A 109 10.04 0.36 20.25
N ASP A 110 10.74 -0.78 20.07
CA ASP A 110 11.66 -1.34 21.08
C ASP A 110 13.11 -1.15 20.62
N SER A 111 14.03 -1.12 21.59
CA SER A 111 15.45 -1.22 21.28
C SER A 111 15.75 -2.55 20.59
N VAL A 112 16.80 -2.62 19.77
CA VAL A 112 17.14 -3.87 19.05
C VAL A 112 17.41 -5.02 20.01
N ALA A 113 17.91 -4.72 21.21
CA ALA A 113 18.20 -5.74 22.22
C ALA A 113 16.94 -6.31 22.89
N ASP A 114 15.85 -5.55 22.95
CA ASP A 114 14.65 -5.88 23.73
C ASP A 114 13.46 -6.31 22.86
N GLN A 115 13.65 -6.40 21.54
CA GLN A 115 12.58 -6.73 20.59
C GLN A 115 12.02 -8.14 20.82
N ASP A 116 10.70 -8.25 20.75
CA ASP A 116 10.05 -9.56 20.54
C ASP A 116 10.28 -10.02 19.10
N LEU A 117 11.12 -11.04 18.93
CA LEU A 117 11.51 -11.56 17.62
C LEU A 117 10.33 -12.17 16.84
N ASN A 118 9.28 -12.66 17.50
CA ASN A 118 8.08 -13.15 16.83
C ASN A 118 7.31 -11.96 16.23
N LYS A 119 7.13 -10.87 16.99
CA LYS A 119 6.52 -9.63 16.49
C LYS A 119 7.33 -9.05 15.34
N ILE A 120 8.66 -9.05 15.44
CA ILE A 120 9.55 -8.58 14.38
C ILE A 120 9.40 -9.42 13.11
N SER A 121 9.40 -10.75 13.22
CA SER A 121 9.19 -11.64 12.07
C SER A 121 7.85 -11.34 11.37
N MET A 122 6.76 -11.23 12.13
CA MET A 122 5.44 -10.87 11.58
C MET A 122 5.45 -9.49 10.91
N MET A 123 6.18 -8.52 11.49
CA MET A 123 6.31 -7.17 10.92
C MET A 123 7.07 -7.21 9.59
N LEU A 124 8.16 -7.94 9.50
CA LEU A 124 8.95 -8.07 8.27
C LEU A 124 8.16 -8.80 7.19
N ASN A 125 7.47 -9.89 7.54
CA ASN A 125 6.60 -10.61 6.61
C ASN A 125 5.52 -9.69 6.02
N LEU A 126 4.85 -8.91 6.87
CA LEU A 126 3.79 -8.01 6.42
C LEU A 126 4.32 -6.80 5.64
N ASN A 127 5.31 -6.08 6.23
CA ASN A 127 5.76 -4.80 5.70
C ASN A 127 6.69 -4.94 4.49
N ILE A 128 7.36 -6.09 4.32
CA ILE A 128 8.34 -6.34 3.26
C ILE A 128 7.85 -7.47 2.35
N GLU A 129 7.72 -8.69 2.86
CA GLU A 129 7.50 -9.86 2.01
C GLU A 129 6.15 -9.81 1.30
N ALA A 130 5.05 -9.61 2.02
CA ALA A 130 3.72 -9.50 1.42
C ALA A 130 3.63 -8.34 0.42
N LEU A 131 4.18 -7.16 0.78
CA LEU A 131 4.24 -6.01 -0.11
C LEU A 131 5.01 -6.33 -1.40
N THR A 132 6.16 -7.01 -1.28
CA THR A 132 6.99 -7.37 -2.44
C THR A 132 6.27 -8.35 -3.34
N ILE A 133 5.66 -9.40 -2.77
CA ILE A 133 4.88 -10.41 -3.52
C ILE A 133 3.76 -9.72 -4.29
N LEU A 134 2.91 -8.95 -3.60
CA LEU A 134 1.75 -8.29 -4.21
C LEU A 134 2.16 -7.26 -5.28
N SER A 135 3.20 -6.46 -5.00
CA SER A 135 3.74 -5.53 -5.98
C SER A 135 4.27 -6.23 -7.22
N SER A 136 5.06 -7.30 -7.04
CA SER A 136 5.68 -8.04 -8.15
C SER A 136 4.63 -8.72 -9.03
N LEU A 137 3.60 -9.32 -8.43
CA LEU A 137 2.49 -9.95 -9.16
C LEU A 137 1.69 -8.91 -9.94
N TYR A 138 1.38 -7.78 -9.33
CA TYR A 138 0.64 -6.69 -9.97
C TYR A 138 1.43 -6.06 -11.13
N VAL A 139 2.72 -5.78 -10.92
CA VAL A 139 3.62 -5.27 -11.98
C VAL A 139 3.71 -6.26 -13.14
N ARG A 140 3.89 -7.55 -12.86
CA ARG A 140 3.97 -8.59 -13.90
C ARG A 140 2.77 -8.57 -14.84
N ASP A 141 1.56 -8.41 -14.26
CA ASP A 141 0.32 -8.57 -15.02
C ASP A 141 -0.19 -7.22 -15.61
N TYR A 142 0.20 -6.06 -15.02
CA TYR A 142 -0.39 -4.75 -15.35
C TYR A 142 0.61 -3.68 -15.80
N LYS A 143 1.94 -3.91 -15.83
CA LYS A 143 2.93 -2.88 -16.15
C LYS A 143 2.70 -2.17 -17.50
N ASP A 144 2.13 -2.87 -18.47
CA ASP A 144 1.90 -2.36 -19.83
C ASP A 144 0.46 -1.86 -20.05
N VAL A 145 -0.37 -1.84 -18.99
CA VAL A 145 -1.76 -1.36 -19.03
C VAL A 145 -1.81 0.14 -18.69
N GLU A 146 -2.37 0.94 -19.60
CA GLU A 146 -2.49 2.39 -19.44
C GLU A 146 -3.34 2.78 -18.23
N GLY A 147 -2.88 3.77 -17.47
CA GLY A 147 -3.61 4.33 -16.32
C GLY A 147 -3.45 3.52 -15.02
N THR A 148 -2.70 2.40 -15.03
CA THR A 148 -2.49 1.61 -13.82
C THR A 148 -1.47 2.25 -12.88
N GLN A 149 -1.73 2.14 -11.57
CA GLN A 149 -0.86 2.69 -10.53
C GLN A 149 -0.64 1.69 -9.39
N LEU A 150 0.62 1.56 -8.98
CA LEU A 150 1.01 0.88 -7.74
C LEU A 150 1.45 1.93 -6.73
N ILE A 151 0.82 1.96 -5.54
CA ILE A 151 1.17 2.90 -4.48
C ILE A 151 1.53 2.12 -3.21
N ASN A 152 2.75 2.31 -2.74
CA ASN A 152 3.25 1.68 -1.52
C ASN A 152 3.31 2.71 -0.38
N ILE A 153 2.77 2.35 0.78
CA ILE A 153 2.82 3.22 1.97
C ILE A 153 4.08 2.92 2.77
N SER A 154 5.04 3.83 2.67
CA SER A 154 6.25 3.86 3.48
C SER A 154 6.01 4.63 4.80
N SER A 155 6.94 5.48 5.16
CA SER A 155 6.94 6.36 6.33
C SER A 155 8.05 7.40 6.17
N CYS A 156 8.00 8.52 6.86
CA CYS A 156 9.18 9.37 7.03
C CYS A 156 10.36 8.58 7.62
N GLY A 157 10.08 7.52 8.42
CA GLY A 157 11.05 6.53 8.87
C GLY A 157 11.65 5.65 7.76
N GLY A 158 11.16 5.74 6.53
CA GLY A 158 11.77 5.14 5.33
C GLY A 158 12.78 6.04 4.63
N TYR A 159 13.03 7.25 5.18
CA TYR A 159 14.02 8.22 4.73
C TYR A 159 14.86 8.77 5.88
N THR A 160 14.56 8.39 7.12
CA THR A 160 15.24 8.85 8.33
C THR A 160 15.24 7.73 9.36
N ILE A 161 16.38 7.52 10.03
CA ILE A 161 16.50 6.53 11.10
C ILE A 161 15.99 7.16 12.41
N VAL A 162 15.08 6.45 13.09
CA VAL A 162 14.52 6.87 14.38
C VAL A 162 15.04 5.94 15.47
N PRO A 163 15.63 6.47 16.56
CA PRO A 163 16.00 5.67 17.73
C PRO A 163 14.82 4.81 18.23
N THR A 164 15.09 3.62 18.75
CA THR A 164 14.09 2.64 19.22
C THR A 164 13.10 2.13 18.16
N ALA A 165 13.23 2.59 16.90
CA ALA A 165 12.45 2.12 15.76
C ALA A 165 13.34 1.58 14.62
N VAL A 166 14.54 1.09 14.95
CA VAL A 166 15.58 0.76 13.95
C VAL A 166 15.08 -0.28 12.95
N THR A 167 14.52 -1.39 13.41
CA THR A 167 14.03 -2.46 12.54
C THR A 167 12.82 -2.02 11.70
N TYR A 168 11.93 -1.23 12.29
CA TYR A 168 10.81 -0.62 11.55
C TYR A 168 11.30 0.35 10.46
N CYS A 169 12.24 1.24 10.80
CA CYS A 169 12.84 2.15 9.81
C CYS A 169 13.50 1.36 8.68
N ALA A 170 14.28 0.33 8.99
CA ALA A 170 14.90 -0.53 7.97
C ALA A 170 13.86 -1.15 7.03
N ALA A 171 12.74 -1.65 7.57
CA ALA A 171 11.64 -2.16 6.76
C ALA A 171 11.02 -1.06 5.87
N LYS A 172 10.88 0.17 6.38
CA LYS A 172 10.32 1.29 5.61
C LYS A 172 11.33 1.89 4.60
N PHE A 173 12.64 1.83 4.89
CA PHE A 173 13.68 2.09 3.88
C PHE A 173 13.60 1.09 2.73
N TYR A 174 13.38 -0.20 3.04
CA TYR A 174 13.13 -1.20 2.00
C TYR A 174 11.97 -0.77 1.09
N VAL A 175 10.81 -0.42 1.67
CA VAL A 175 9.62 0.00 0.91
C VAL A 175 9.92 1.23 0.03
N SER A 176 10.60 2.24 0.58
CA SER A 176 10.96 3.45 -0.15
C SER A 176 11.91 3.14 -1.30
N THR A 177 13.01 2.43 -1.03
CA THR A 177 14.02 2.07 -2.03
C THR A 177 13.46 1.15 -3.11
N PHE A 178 12.66 0.14 -2.71
CA PHE A 178 12.01 -0.77 -3.65
C PHE A 178 11.10 -0.02 -4.61
N THR A 179 10.27 0.90 -4.08
CA THR A 179 9.29 1.61 -4.91
C THR A 179 9.92 2.64 -5.83
N GLU A 180 10.91 3.41 -5.35
CA GLU A 180 11.64 4.35 -6.19
C GLU A 180 12.48 3.63 -7.26
N GLY A 181 13.11 2.50 -6.90
CA GLY A 181 13.82 1.64 -7.85
C GLY A 181 12.89 1.09 -8.93
N LEU A 182 11.73 0.57 -8.52
CA LEU A 182 10.71 0.09 -9.44
C LEU A 182 10.20 1.18 -10.38
N ALA A 183 9.98 2.40 -9.88
CA ALA A 183 9.55 3.53 -10.71
C ALA A 183 10.58 3.82 -11.83
N ARG A 184 11.87 3.78 -11.49
CA ARG A 184 12.95 3.93 -12.47
C ARG A 184 13.01 2.78 -13.47
N GLU A 185 12.85 1.54 -13.01
CA GLU A 185 12.84 0.36 -13.90
C GLU A 185 11.68 0.42 -14.89
N LEU A 186 10.48 0.80 -14.43
CA LEU A 186 9.30 0.97 -15.28
C LEU A 186 9.51 2.08 -16.33
N GLU A 187 10.10 3.21 -15.93
CA GLU A 187 10.44 4.32 -16.82
C GLU A 187 11.45 3.87 -17.90
N GLU A 188 12.54 3.19 -17.51
CA GLU A 188 13.58 2.72 -18.44
C GLU A 188 13.06 1.68 -19.43
N THR A 189 12.11 0.86 -19.01
CA THR A 189 11.51 -0.16 -19.89
C THR A 189 10.35 0.36 -20.73
N GLY A 190 9.95 1.63 -20.56
CA GLY A 190 8.83 2.25 -21.27
C GLY A 190 7.46 1.68 -20.84
N ALA A 191 7.37 1.13 -19.64
CA ALA A 191 6.11 0.62 -19.08
C ALA A 191 5.06 1.73 -18.91
N LYS A 192 3.79 1.36 -18.90
CA LYS A 192 2.66 2.29 -18.77
C LYS A 192 2.29 2.56 -17.32
N MET A 193 2.50 1.57 -16.46
CA MET A 193 2.22 1.67 -15.02
C MET A 193 3.10 2.72 -14.35
N LYS A 194 2.53 3.41 -13.36
CA LYS A 194 3.26 4.30 -12.45
C LYS A 194 3.42 3.64 -11.08
N ALA A 195 4.65 3.59 -10.56
CA ALA A 195 4.91 3.19 -9.17
C ALA A 195 5.20 4.42 -8.32
N LYS A 196 4.54 4.52 -7.15
CA LYS A 196 4.59 5.69 -6.28
C LYS A 196 4.72 5.26 -4.82
N VAL A 197 5.39 6.08 -4.02
CA VAL A 197 5.54 5.87 -2.58
C VAL A 197 5.01 7.06 -1.80
N LEU A 198 4.13 6.79 -0.83
CA LEU A 198 3.71 7.78 0.16
C LEU A 198 4.46 7.53 1.47
N ALA A 199 5.09 8.55 2.02
CA ALA A 199 5.86 8.51 3.25
C ALA A 199 5.27 9.49 4.30
N PRO A 200 4.21 9.09 5.02
CA PRO A 200 3.62 9.92 6.07
C PRO A 200 4.53 10.01 7.29
N ALA A 201 4.39 11.10 8.04
CA ALA A 201 4.91 11.25 9.40
C ALA A 201 3.93 10.68 10.44
N ALA A 202 4.06 11.09 11.71
CA ALA A 202 3.14 10.68 12.76
C ALA A 202 1.68 10.93 12.34
N THR A 203 0.88 9.89 12.41
CA THR A 203 -0.54 9.92 12.00
C THR A 203 -1.39 9.31 13.10
N LYS A 204 -2.37 10.04 13.59
CA LYS A 204 -3.29 9.59 14.65
C LYS A 204 -4.17 8.46 14.15
N THR A 205 -3.80 7.24 14.52
CA THR A 205 -4.45 5.98 14.17
C THR A 205 -4.21 4.95 15.28
N GLU A 206 -4.65 3.71 15.09
CA GLU A 206 -4.30 2.60 16.00
C GLU A 206 -2.80 2.22 15.94
N PHE A 207 -2.03 2.75 15.00
CA PHE A 207 -0.62 2.40 14.79
C PHE A 207 0.23 2.62 16.05
N GLY A 208 0.03 3.73 16.76
CA GLY A 208 0.78 4.03 17.99
C GLY A 208 0.57 2.99 19.09
N MET A 209 -0.68 2.49 19.24
CA MET A 209 -0.99 1.43 20.20
C MET A 209 -0.28 0.13 19.84
N VAL A 210 -0.35 -0.28 18.57
CA VAL A 210 0.26 -1.53 18.07
C VAL A 210 1.79 -1.47 18.15
N ALA A 211 2.39 -0.35 17.75
CA ALA A 211 3.83 -0.18 17.73
C ALA A 211 4.45 -0.23 19.13
N ASN A 212 3.75 0.33 20.12
CA ASN A 212 4.20 0.38 21.52
C ASN A 212 3.66 -0.77 22.40
N ASN A 213 2.83 -1.65 21.83
CA ASN A 213 2.18 -2.75 22.55
C ASN A 213 1.39 -2.29 23.79
N VAL A 214 0.59 -1.22 23.62
CA VAL A 214 -0.24 -0.61 24.67
C VAL A 214 -1.71 -0.56 24.28
N SER A 215 -2.62 -0.49 25.26
CA SER A 215 -4.07 -0.39 25.02
C SER A 215 -4.51 1.04 24.66
N GLU A 216 -3.74 2.04 25.07
CA GLU A 216 -4.01 3.47 24.79
C GLU A 216 -2.71 4.15 24.37
N TYR A 217 -2.81 5.12 23.47
CA TYR A 217 -1.65 5.88 23.00
C TYR A 217 -2.03 7.35 22.81
N ASP A 218 -1.35 8.21 23.57
CA ASP A 218 -1.55 9.66 23.54
C ASP A 218 -0.63 10.32 22.52
N TYR A 219 -1.20 10.66 21.35
CA TYR A 219 -0.47 11.33 20.28
C TYR A 219 -0.06 12.76 20.64
N ASP A 220 -0.87 13.48 21.40
CA ASP A 220 -0.58 14.86 21.80
C ASP A 220 0.66 14.90 22.69
N LYS A 221 0.76 13.96 23.64
CA LYS A 221 1.92 13.83 24.52
C LYS A 221 3.17 13.32 23.79
N SER A 222 2.99 12.41 22.82
CA SER A 222 4.11 11.70 22.18
C SER A 222 4.76 12.48 21.04
N PHE A 223 3.98 13.27 20.29
CA PHE A 223 4.45 13.95 19.08
C PHE A 223 4.22 15.47 19.10
N GLY A 224 3.21 15.97 19.82
CA GLY A 224 2.80 17.36 19.78
C GLY A 224 2.19 17.81 18.45
N THR A 225 2.74 17.33 17.33
CA THR A 225 2.22 17.56 15.97
C THR A 225 2.10 16.24 15.22
N TYR A 226 0.96 16.02 14.56
CA TYR A 226 0.66 14.83 13.77
C TYR A 226 -0.47 15.11 12.77
N HIS A 227 -0.64 14.21 11.80
CA HIS A 227 -1.77 14.26 10.88
C HIS A 227 -2.88 13.30 11.31
N THR A 228 -4.09 13.54 10.83
CA THR A 228 -5.19 12.56 10.87
C THR A 228 -5.09 11.61 9.68
N GLY A 229 -5.70 10.43 9.79
CA GLY A 229 -5.81 9.50 8.66
C GLY A 229 -6.45 10.14 7.42
N LYS A 230 -7.46 11.00 7.62
CA LYS A 230 -8.12 11.74 6.54
C LYS A 230 -7.18 12.72 5.82
N GLN A 231 -6.32 13.43 6.55
CA GLN A 231 -5.31 14.31 5.91
C GLN A 231 -4.32 13.49 5.08
N VAL A 232 -3.85 12.35 5.61
CA VAL A 232 -2.94 11.46 4.90
C VAL A 232 -3.60 10.84 3.66
N ALA A 233 -4.90 10.52 3.71
CA ALA A 233 -5.65 10.11 2.54
C ALA A 233 -5.71 11.22 1.48
N GLY A 234 -5.83 12.48 1.89
CA GLY A 234 -5.71 13.65 0.98
C GLY A 234 -4.34 13.70 0.30
N PHE A 235 -3.25 13.53 1.05
CA PHE A 235 -1.88 13.47 0.49
C PHE A 235 -1.70 12.32 -0.50
N LEU A 236 -2.33 11.17 -0.23
CA LEU A 236 -2.31 10.05 -1.16
C LEU A 236 -3.02 10.41 -2.47
N LEU A 237 -4.15 11.10 -2.40
CA LEU A 237 -4.86 11.55 -3.60
C LEU A 237 -4.06 12.59 -4.39
N GLU A 238 -3.38 13.53 -3.72
CA GLU A 238 -2.49 14.48 -4.39
C GLU A 238 -1.34 13.75 -5.11
N LEU A 239 -0.74 12.73 -4.46
CA LEU A 239 0.27 11.88 -5.08
C LEU A 239 -0.30 11.08 -6.25
N TYR A 240 -1.49 10.49 -6.08
CA TYR A 240 -2.18 9.70 -7.11
C TYR A 240 -2.40 10.52 -8.39
N ASP A 241 -2.85 11.78 -8.25
CA ASP A 241 -3.15 12.68 -9.37
C ASP A 241 -1.88 13.29 -10.02
N SER A 242 -0.74 13.23 -9.36
CA SER A 242 0.51 13.81 -9.84
C SER A 242 1.32 12.86 -10.71
N GLU A 243 2.30 13.40 -11.45
CA GLU A 243 3.33 12.62 -12.14
C GLU A 243 4.54 12.30 -11.23
N LYS A 244 4.50 12.74 -9.95
CA LYS A 244 5.61 12.52 -9.01
C LYS A 244 5.59 11.11 -8.43
N VAL A 245 6.79 10.63 -8.11
CA VAL A 245 6.99 9.27 -7.56
C VAL A 245 6.87 9.25 -6.03
N VAL A 246 7.30 10.33 -5.37
CA VAL A 246 7.38 10.40 -3.91
C VAL A 246 6.43 11.45 -3.36
N GLY A 247 5.55 11.05 -2.44
CA GLY A 247 4.82 11.94 -1.56
C GLY A 247 5.41 11.83 -0.14
N LEU A 248 6.05 12.88 0.33
CA LEU A 248 6.76 12.87 1.62
C LEU A 248 6.24 13.96 2.54
N VAL A 249 5.96 13.58 3.78
CA VAL A 249 5.78 14.56 4.87
C VAL A 249 7.15 14.87 5.49
N ASP A 250 7.52 16.12 5.43
CA ASP A 250 8.73 16.62 6.09
C ASP A 250 8.60 16.50 7.62
N ARG A 251 9.62 15.95 8.26
CA ARG A 251 9.56 15.60 9.69
C ARG A 251 9.60 16.82 10.61
N GLU A 252 10.23 17.90 10.19
CA GLU A 252 10.39 19.12 11.02
C GLU A 252 9.20 20.05 10.86
N SER A 253 8.83 20.34 9.62
CA SER A 253 7.74 21.27 9.32
C SER A 253 6.36 20.60 9.29
N PHE A 254 6.29 19.27 9.25
CA PHE A 254 5.06 18.50 9.02
C PHE A 254 4.32 18.88 7.73
N SER A 255 4.98 19.56 6.80
CA SER A 255 4.42 19.87 5.50
C SER A 255 4.51 18.68 4.54
N PHE A 256 3.46 18.46 3.75
CA PHE A 256 3.49 17.49 2.67
C PHE A 256 4.12 18.08 1.41
N ARG A 257 4.90 17.31 0.70
CA ARG A 257 5.48 17.68 -0.60
C ARG A 257 5.52 16.49 -1.56
N LEU A 258 5.39 16.78 -2.83
CA LEU A 258 5.62 15.85 -3.94
C LEU A 258 7.06 16.00 -4.44
N ALA A 259 7.70 14.88 -4.79
CA ALA A 259 9.07 14.86 -5.26
C ALA A 259 9.30 13.77 -6.32
N ASP A 260 10.36 13.94 -7.09
CA ASP A 260 10.96 12.88 -7.91
C ASP A 260 11.72 11.90 -6.99
N PRO A 261 12.17 10.74 -7.48
CA PRO A 261 12.94 9.80 -6.69
C PRO A 261 14.12 10.44 -5.96
N LEU A 262 14.25 10.16 -4.67
CA LEU A 262 15.23 10.77 -3.77
C LEU A 262 16.51 9.95 -3.64
N PHE A 263 16.44 8.61 -3.85
CA PHE A 263 17.62 7.75 -3.76
C PHE A 263 18.48 7.84 -5.01
N PRO A 264 19.82 7.80 -4.86
CA PRO A 264 20.74 7.66 -6.00
C PRO A 264 20.41 6.42 -6.82
N TYR A 265 20.44 6.54 -8.13
CA TYR A 265 20.16 5.46 -9.07
C TYR A 265 21.31 5.24 -10.02
N ALA A 266 21.81 4.00 -10.11
CA ALA A 266 22.96 3.62 -10.92
C ALA A 266 22.55 2.89 -12.21
N GLY A 267 21.64 3.48 -13.00
CA GLY A 267 21.02 2.87 -14.18
C GLY A 267 21.97 2.25 -15.20
N LYS A 268 23.18 2.81 -15.35
CA LYS A 268 24.17 2.24 -16.28
C LYS A 268 24.86 0.98 -15.78
N SER A 269 24.77 0.65 -14.48
CA SER A 269 25.39 -0.56 -13.93
C SER A 269 24.64 -1.85 -14.29
N SER A 270 23.43 -1.77 -14.83
CA SER A 270 22.71 -2.92 -15.37
C SER A 270 23.43 -3.61 -16.53
N HIS A 271 24.32 -2.90 -17.24
CA HIS A 271 25.15 -3.48 -18.30
C HIS A 271 26.15 -4.53 -17.81
N ASN A 272 26.46 -4.55 -16.51
CA ASN A 272 27.33 -5.54 -15.89
C ASN A 272 26.59 -6.84 -15.51
N GLN A 273 25.27 -6.85 -15.63
CA GLN A 273 24.44 -8.03 -15.34
C GLN A 273 24.20 -8.81 -16.62
N GLN A 274 24.82 -9.98 -16.74
CA GLN A 274 24.50 -10.89 -17.84
C GLN A 274 23.07 -11.43 -17.61
N ARG A 275 22.15 -11.06 -18.49
CA ARG A 275 20.88 -11.77 -18.59
C ARG A 275 21.17 -13.14 -19.21
N MET A 276 21.07 -14.21 -18.41
CA MET A 276 21.03 -15.57 -18.94
C MET A 276 19.67 -15.82 -19.58
#